data_a8df4fc8e22102bcd513087ed7472dff
#
_entry.id   a8df4fc8e22102bcd513087ed7472dff
#
_cell.length_a   1.000
_cell.length_b   1.000
_cell.length_c   1.000
_cell.angle_alpha   90.00
_cell.angle_beta   90.00
_cell.angle_gamma   90.00
#
_symmetry.space_group_name_H-M   'P 1'
#
loop_
_entity.id
_entity.type
_entity.pdbx_description
1 polymer ?
#
loop_
_entity_poly.entity_id
_entity_poly.type
_entity_poly.pdbx_seq_one_letter_code
_entity_poly.pdbx_strand_id
1 'polypeptide(L)'
;MAYPCFCTAEEIEQIRNSQEGEDIKGYYGKYAKCRNLTFEQIKANIEGGMPWTLRLKSPGDINKKCYFDDMIKGKIEMPENVIDVVLLKTDGIPTYHFAHAVDDHLMRTTHVTRGDEWIASVPLHLQLFKVLGFKPVKYAHIAPIMKEENGGKRKLSKRKDPEAAVSYYDEVGFPAESVNEYILTLLNSNFEDWRRANQNAPLSDFPFNLKKMSASGALFDFVKLTDVSKNVISKMPAQKVFELSYAWAKGYNPQLASLFEQDEQKAVDILNIDREGKKPRKDIAKWSDVSDYLSYMYDETFTPCFDLTGNATPELAVKVLEKYKDVVNLDDDKDTWFARMKELCPLVNCTPNVKEYKSNPEAFDGHVGDVSTIVRVALTG
;
A
#
# COMPACT_ATOMS: atom_id res chain seq x y z
N MET A 1 15.94 -37.90 18.49
CA MET A 1 15.00 -37.56 17.42
C MET A 1 15.66 -36.81 16.26
N ALA A 2 16.99 -36.74 16.20
CA ALA A 2 17.74 -36.23 15.07
C ALA A 2 18.89 -37.17 14.74
N TYR A 3 19.44 -37.09 13.52
CA TYR A 3 20.55 -37.91 13.06
C TYR A 3 21.38 -37.18 12.02
N PRO A 4 22.69 -37.46 11.93
CA PRO A 4 23.55 -36.93 10.87
C PRO A 4 23.23 -37.59 9.53
N CYS A 5 23.16 -36.80 8.48
CA CYS A 5 22.95 -37.22 7.11
C CYS A 5 24.16 -36.88 6.27
N PHE A 6 24.77 -37.84 5.62
CA PHE A 6 25.99 -37.73 4.82
C PHE A 6 25.71 -37.69 3.31
N CYS A 7 24.44 -37.64 2.90
CA CYS A 7 24.08 -37.57 1.48
C CYS A 7 24.48 -36.23 0.86
N THR A 8 25.03 -36.29 -0.37
CA THR A 8 25.31 -35.12 -1.19
C THR A 8 24.05 -34.49 -1.77
N ALA A 9 24.16 -33.29 -2.36
CA ALA A 9 23.03 -32.63 -3.02
C ALA A 9 22.53 -33.48 -4.22
N GLU A 10 23.44 -34.07 -4.96
CA GLU A 10 23.17 -34.92 -6.13
C GLU A 10 22.41 -36.19 -5.71
N GLU A 11 22.81 -36.84 -4.61
CA GLU A 11 22.10 -37.99 -4.07
C GLU A 11 20.67 -37.64 -3.63
N ILE A 12 20.48 -36.49 -2.99
CA ILE A 12 19.15 -36.02 -2.60
C ILE A 12 18.26 -35.76 -3.83
N GLU A 13 18.83 -35.19 -4.89
CA GLU A 13 18.13 -34.95 -6.15
C GLU A 13 17.75 -36.27 -6.83
N GLN A 14 18.66 -37.22 -6.90
CA GLN A 14 18.40 -38.56 -7.41
C GLN A 14 17.27 -39.25 -6.63
N ILE A 15 17.27 -39.12 -5.31
CA ILE A 15 16.18 -39.65 -4.47
C ILE A 15 14.84 -39.05 -4.83
N ARG A 16 14.78 -37.71 -5.01
CA ARG A 16 13.55 -37.03 -5.43
C ARG A 16 13.07 -37.47 -6.81
N ASN A 17 13.97 -37.63 -7.73
CA ASN A 17 13.66 -38.07 -9.10
C ASN A 17 13.19 -39.54 -9.14
N SER A 18 13.66 -40.41 -8.22
CA SER A 18 13.23 -41.79 -8.11
C SER A 18 11.82 -41.95 -7.50
N GLN A 19 11.19 -40.89 -7.02
CA GLN A 19 9.88 -40.87 -6.37
C GLN A 19 8.74 -40.54 -7.37
N GLU A 20 8.81 -41.08 -8.58
CA GLU A 20 7.71 -40.95 -9.54
C GLU A 20 6.48 -41.70 -9.04
N GLY A 21 5.31 -41.03 -9.05
CA GLY A 21 4.04 -41.58 -8.57
C GLY A 21 3.82 -41.52 -7.06
N GLU A 22 4.79 -41.05 -6.27
CA GLU A 22 4.57 -40.77 -4.84
C GLU A 22 3.90 -39.42 -4.63
N ASP A 23 2.92 -39.32 -3.75
CA ASP A 23 2.23 -38.07 -3.40
C ASP A 23 3.14 -37.06 -2.69
N ILE A 24 4.14 -37.53 -1.96
CA ILE A 24 5.12 -36.72 -1.25
C ILE A 24 6.52 -37.05 -1.77
N LYS A 25 7.21 -36.05 -2.29
CA LYS A 25 8.61 -36.19 -2.71
C LYS A 25 9.54 -35.54 -1.67
N GLY A 26 10.57 -36.30 -1.27
CA GLY A 26 11.56 -35.80 -0.30
C GLY A 26 12.33 -36.91 0.40
N TYR A 27 13.04 -36.52 1.44
CA TYR A 27 13.91 -37.41 2.21
C TYR A 27 13.17 -37.94 3.46
N TYR A 28 12.61 -39.14 3.38
CA TYR A 28 11.82 -39.75 4.46
C TYR A 28 11.71 -41.25 4.32
N GLY A 29 11.36 -41.96 5.39
CA GLY A 29 11.06 -43.39 5.39
C GLY A 29 12.12 -44.24 4.70
N LYS A 30 11.71 -45.05 3.72
CA LYS A 30 12.60 -45.92 2.90
C LYS A 30 13.62 -45.12 2.05
N TYR A 31 13.31 -43.87 1.77
CA TYR A 31 14.18 -42.98 0.96
C TYR A 31 15.25 -42.29 1.80
N ALA A 32 15.15 -42.31 3.12
CA ALA A 32 16.11 -41.66 4.02
C ALA A 32 17.25 -42.59 4.37
N LYS A 33 18.24 -42.76 3.47
CA LYS A 33 19.36 -43.72 3.59
C LYS A 33 20.09 -43.64 4.94
N CYS A 34 20.33 -42.44 5.46
CA CYS A 34 21.08 -42.23 6.71
C CYS A 34 20.23 -42.39 7.98
N ARG A 35 18.90 -42.50 7.87
CA ARG A 35 17.95 -42.50 9.00
C ARG A 35 18.19 -43.64 9.99
N ASN A 36 18.71 -44.76 9.52
CA ASN A 36 18.86 -45.98 10.29
C ASN A 36 20.30 -46.49 10.35
N LEU A 37 21.29 -45.57 10.11
CA LEU A 37 22.70 -45.89 10.32
C LEU A 37 22.96 -46.26 11.78
N THR A 38 23.83 -47.27 12.00
CA THR A 38 24.28 -47.62 13.35
C THR A 38 25.21 -46.57 13.91
N PHE A 39 25.41 -46.60 15.22
CA PHE A 39 26.35 -45.69 15.88
C PHE A 39 27.79 -45.81 15.35
N GLU A 40 28.22 -47.08 15.08
CA GLU A 40 29.54 -47.37 14.52
C GLU A 40 29.71 -46.78 13.13
N GLN A 41 28.68 -46.92 12.28
CA GLN A 41 28.69 -46.32 10.93
C GLN A 41 28.72 -44.78 10.98
N ILE A 42 27.95 -44.18 11.86
CA ILE A 42 27.97 -42.71 12.04
C ILE A 42 29.30 -42.26 12.52
N LYS A 43 29.91 -42.94 13.51
CA LYS A 43 31.20 -42.62 14.05
C LYS A 43 32.32 -42.74 12.98
N ALA A 44 32.34 -43.85 12.23
CA ALA A 44 33.29 -44.03 11.16
C ALA A 44 33.22 -42.93 10.07
N ASN A 45 31.99 -42.50 9.69
CA ASN A 45 31.79 -41.46 8.72
C ASN A 45 32.31 -40.09 9.24
N ILE A 46 32.03 -39.76 10.49
CA ILE A 46 32.51 -38.50 11.12
C ILE A 46 34.02 -38.50 11.27
N GLU A 47 34.61 -39.58 11.79
CA GLU A 47 36.05 -39.76 11.95
C GLU A 47 36.79 -39.78 10.60
N GLY A 48 36.09 -40.27 9.53
CA GLY A 48 36.55 -40.20 8.14
C GLY A 48 36.45 -38.81 7.50
N GLY A 49 35.96 -37.80 8.23
CA GLY A 49 35.87 -36.44 7.75
C GLY A 49 34.74 -36.20 6.74
N MET A 50 33.75 -37.07 6.64
CA MET A 50 32.61 -36.88 5.73
C MET A 50 31.77 -35.69 6.16
N PRO A 51 31.48 -34.74 5.25
CA PRO A 51 30.55 -33.64 5.56
C PRO A 51 29.15 -34.17 5.86
N TRP A 52 28.48 -33.57 6.83
CA TRP A 52 27.13 -34.00 7.24
C TRP A 52 26.23 -32.84 7.64
N THR A 53 24.94 -33.07 7.51
CA THR A 53 23.88 -32.17 8.00
C THR A 53 23.11 -32.86 9.10
N LEU A 54 22.57 -32.12 10.08
CA LEU A 54 21.67 -32.69 11.08
C LEU A 54 20.24 -32.69 10.54
N ARG A 55 19.59 -33.87 10.52
CA ARG A 55 18.19 -33.99 10.12
C ARG A 55 17.28 -34.35 11.29
N LEU A 56 16.05 -33.85 11.23
CA LEU A 56 14.95 -34.37 12.07
C LEU A 56 14.65 -35.82 11.67
N LYS A 57 14.55 -36.72 12.63
CA LYS A 57 13.93 -38.02 12.42
C LYS A 57 12.42 -37.85 12.62
N SER A 58 11.71 -37.47 11.55
CA SER A 58 10.29 -37.14 11.63
C SER A 58 9.48 -38.28 12.28
N PRO A 59 8.70 -38.00 13.33
CA PRO A 59 7.76 -38.95 13.91
C PRO A 59 6.39 -38.95 13.21
N GLY A 60 6.21 -38.18 12.13
CA GLY A 60 4.93 -38.04 11.45
C GLY A 60 4.48 -39.30 10.72
N ASP A 61 3.18 -39.43 10.54
CA ASP A 61 2.51 -40.48 9.84
C ASP A 61 1.72 -39.92 8.68
N ILE A 62 1.95 -40.42 7.45
CA ILE A 62 1.31 -39.96 6.23
C ILE A 62 -0.23 -40.09 6.26
N ASN A 63 -0.73 -41.07 7.06
CA ASN A 63 -2.16 -41.33 7.19
C ASN A 63 -2.83 -40.46 8.27
N LYS A 64 -2.05 -39.65 8.98
CA LYS A 64 -2.54 -38.77 10.03
C LYS A 64 -2.59 -37.32 9.60
N LYS A 65 -3.49 -36.57 10.23
CA LYS A 65 -3.70 -35.17 9.99
C LYS A 65 -3.31 -34.32 11.19
N CYS A 66 -2.74 -33.18 10.90
CA CYS A 66 -2.43 -32.13 11.84
C CYS A 66 -3.53 -31.07 11.78
N TYR A 67 -4.00 -30.61 12.94
CA TYR A 67 -5.04 -29.59 13.07
C TYR A 67 -4.47 -28.39 13.79
N PHE A 68 -4.78 -27.20 13.31
CA PHE A 68 -4.44 -25.95 13.99
C PHE A 68 -5.47 -24.87 13.72
N ASP A 69 -5.58 -23.92 14.66
CA ASP A 69 -6.45 -22.75 14.54
C ASP A 69 -5.60 -21.55 14.08
N ASP A 70 -5.79 -21.12 12.83
CA ASP A 70 -5.23 -19.88 12.35
C ASP A 70 -6.12 -18.69 12.76
N MET A 71 -5.52 -17.62 13.25
CA MET A 71 -6.29 -16.48 13.80
C MET A 71 -7.08 -15.69 12.75
N ILE A 72 -6.71 -15.85 11.46
CA ILE A 72 -7.36 -15.17 10.32
C ILE A 72 -8.19 -16.18 9.52
N LYS A 73 -7.60 -17.32 9.18
CA LYS A 73 -8.22 -18.31 8.28
C LYS A 73 -9.05 -19.36 9.01
N GLY A 74 -9.03 -19.36 10.36
CA GLY A 74 -9.81 -20.31 11.16
C GLY A 74 -9.16 -21.69 11.24
N LYS A 75 -9.98 -22.73 11.38
CA LYS A 75 -9.51 -24.12 11.52
C LYS A 75 -8.96 -24.66 10.21
N ILE A 76 -7.72 -25.13 10.24
CA ILE A 76 -7.02 -25.70 9.11
C ILE A 76 -6.63 -27.14 9.44
N GLU A 77 -6.87 -28.03 8.48
CA GLU A 77 -6.49 -29.45 8.52
C GLU A 77 -5.48 -29.72 7.41
N MET A 78 -4.34 -30.34 7.76
CA MET A 78 -3.28 -30.68 6.82
C MET A 78 -2.67 -32.04 7.15
N PRO A 79 -2.00 -32.74 6.21
CA PRO A 79 -1.21 -33.93 6.53
C PRO A 79 -0.10 -33.65 7.54
N GLU A 80 0.25 -34.60 8.39
CA GLU A 80 1.45 -34.48 9.23
C GLU A 80 2.72 -34.43 8.37
N ASN A 81 3.75 -33.76 8.87
CA ASN A 81 5.04 -33.75 8.19
C ASN A 81 5.75 -35.08 8.39
N VAL A 82 6.04 -35.76 7.30
CA VAL A 82 6.80 -37.05 7.28
C VAL A 82 8.27 -36.84 6.84
N ILE A 83 8.60 -35.69 6.29
CA ILE A 83 9.92 -35.42 5.73
C ILE A 83 10.94 -35.19 6.85
N ASP A 84 12.09 -35.83 6.74
CA ASP A 84 13.26 -35.61 7.59
C ASP A 84 14.02 -34.37 7.16
N VAL A 85 13.50 -33.21 7.58
CA VAL A 85 14.07 -31.92 7.20
C VAL A 85 15.46 -31.69 7.81
N VAL A 86 16.28 -30.91 7.13
CA VAL A 86 17.56 -30.44 7.67
C VAL A 86 17.29 -29.43 8.79
N LEU A 87 17.86 -29.69 9.95
CA LEU A 87 17.85 -28.78 11.12
C LEU A 87 19.08 -27.87 11.11
N LEU A 88 20.28 -28.50 10.99
CA LEU A 88 21.54 -27.77 10.86
C LEU A 88 22.20 -28.11 9.54
N LYS A 89 22.72 -27.11 8.87
CA LYS A 89 23.52 -27.24 7.65
C LYS A 89 24.90 -27.76 7.98
N THR A 90 25.71 -28.05 6.96
CA THR A 90 27.09 -28.54 7.09
C THR A 90 28.03 -27.53 7.80
N ASP A 91 27.73 -26.25 7.69
CA ASP A 91 28.43 -25.16 8.38
C ASP A 91 27.97 -24.94 9.84
N GLY A 92 27.04 -25.77 10.33
CA GLY A 92 26.43 -25.65 11.66
C GLY A 92 25.34 -24.61 11.80
N ILE A 93 25.04 -23.85 10.72
CA ILE A 93 23.98 -22.84 10.75
C ILE A 93 22.61 -23.53 10.69
N PRO A 94 21.65 -23.16 11.57
CA PRO A 94 20.31 -23.71 11.54
C PRO A 94 19.55 -23.32 10.27
N THR A 95 18.65 -24.20 9.84
CA THR A 95 17.66 -23.82 8.82
C THR A 95 16.57 -22.94 9.44
N TYR A 96 15.88 -22.17 8.59
CA TYR A 96 14.77 -21.31 9.03
C TYR A 96 13.74 -22.08 9.90
N HIS A 97 13.36 -23.28 9.51
CA HIS A 97 12.37 -24.06 10.23
C HIS A 97 12.79 -24.41 11.66
N PHE A 98 14.06 -24.73 11.86
CA PHE A 98 14.61 -25.06 13.17
C PHE A 98 14.80 -23.79 14.01
N ALA A 99 15.40 -22.75 13.41
CA ALA A 99 15.56 -21.44 14.04
C ALA A 99 14.21 -20.87 14.52
N HIS A 100 13.16 -20.92 13.66
CA HIS A 100 11.82 -20.50 14.03
C HIS A 100 11.32 -21.13 15.33
N ALA A 101 11.45 -22.46 15.50
CA ALA A 101 10.97 -23.12 16.70
C ALA A 101 11.78 -22.77 17.96
N VAL A 102 13.11 -22.62 17.81
CA VAL A 102 14.03 -22.35 18.93
C VAL A 102 13.98 -20.86 19.32
N ASP A 103 14.10 -19.96 18.35
CA ASP A 103 14.13 -18.52 18.59
C ASP A 103 12.80 -18.04 19.16
N ASP A 104 11.68 -18.45 18.58
CA ASP A 104 10.34 -18.09 19.06
C ASP A 104 10.09 -18.57 20.49
N HIS A 105 10.58 -19.77 20.84
CA HIS A 105 10.51 -20.24 22.22
C HIS A 105 11.36 -19.39 23.17
N LEU A 106 12.62 -19.12 22.82
CA LEU A 106 13.55 -18.36 23.66
C LEU A 106 13.17 -16.90 23.80
N MET A 107 12.67 -16.29 22.72
CA MET A 107 12.15 -14.92 22.70
C MET A 107 10.76 -14.80 23.30
N ARG A 108 10.13 -15.89 23.71
CA ARG A 108 8.77 -15.94 24.27
C ARG A 108 7.72 -15.36 23.32
N THR A 109 7.91 -15.59 22.03
CA THR A 109 6.95 -15.18 20.97
C THR A 109 5.60 -15.84 21.23
N THR A 110 4.54 -15.06 21.25
CA THR A 110 3.18 -15.55 21.49
C THR A 110 2.39 -15.72 20.18
N HIS A 111 2.63 -14.85 19.21
CA HIS A 111 1.92 -14.78 17.94
C HIS A 111 2.91 -14.56 16.80
N VAL A 112 2.71 -15.28 15.70
CA VAL A 112 3.47 -15.14 14.46
C VAL A 112 2.51 -14.71 13.36
N THR A 113 2.74 -13.50 12.82
CA THR A 113 2.02 -13.01 11.63
C THR A 113 2.94 -13.12 10.42
N ARG A 114 2.47 -13.74 9.33
CA ARG A 114 3.27 -13.92 8.11
C ARG A 114 2.36 -14.17 6.90
N GLY A 115 2.94 -14.17 5.70
CA GLY A 115 2.20 -14.46 4.48
C GLY A 115 1.66 -15.89 4.44
N ASP A 116 0.55 -16.09 3.73
CA ASP A 116 -0.13 -17.39 3.65
C ASP A 116 0.63 -18.47 2.87
N GLU A 117 1.67 -18.10 2.13
CA GLU A 117 2.64 -19.02 1.53
C GLU A 117 3.34 -19.92 2.56
N TRP A 118 3.34 -19.54 3.83
CA TRP A 118 3.93 -20.32 4.93
C TRP A 118 2.98 -21.32 5.58
N ILE A 119 1.71 -21.37 5.21
CA ILE A 119 0.72 -22.30 5.77
C ILE A 119 1.19 -23.75 5.59
N ALA A 120 1.74 -24.09 4.43
CA ALA A 120 2.24 -25.41 4.12
C ALA A 120 3.37 -25.89 5.08
N SER A 121 4.05 -24.97 5.75
CA SER A 121 5.13 -25.28 6.71
C SER A 121 4.63 -25.47 8.15
N VAL A 122 3.38 -25.14 8.45
CA VAL A 122 2.84 -25.20 9.83
C VAL A 122 2.89 -26.60 10.43
N PRO A 123 2.54 -27.70 9.71
CA PRO A 123 2.66 -29.04 10.26
C PRO A 123 4.06 -29.39 10.74
N LEU A 124 5.08 -28.98 9.96
CA LEU A 124 6.49 -29.15 10.34
C LEU A 124 6.84 -28.32 11.58
N HIS A 125 6.41 -27.07 11.64
CA HIS A 125 6.70 -26.18 12.77
C HIS A 125 6.07 -26.72 14.07
N LEU A 126 4.81 -27.12 14.01
CA LEU A 126 4.13 -27.75 15.16
C LEU A 126 4.81 -29.05 15.60
N GLN A 127 5.29 -29.84 14.64
CA GLN A 127 6.07 -31.05 14.94
C GLN A 127 7.38 -30.71 15.65
N LEU A 128 8.09 -29.66 15.21
CA LEU A 128 9.33 -29.19 15.85
C LEU A 128 9.07 -28.72 17.28
N PHE A 129 8.07 -27.87 17.51
CA PHE A 129 7.69 -27.46 18.87
C PHE A 129 7.42 -28.67 19.76
N LYS A 130 6.66 -29.64 19.27
CA LYS A 130 6.33 -30.87 20.01
C LYS A 130 7.55 -31.72 20.34
N VAL A 131 8.45 -31.92 19.35
CA VAL A 131 9.68 -32.73 19.53
C VAL A 131 10.65 -32.08 20.50
N LEU A 132 10.73 -30.74 20.52
CA LEU A 132 11.56 -29.97 21.43
C LEU A 132 10.93 -29.80 22.82
N GLY A 133 9.67 -30.19 23.02
CA GLY A 133 8.95 -29.98 24.27
C GLY A 133 8.53 -28.52 24.50
N PHE A 134 8.46 -27.74 23.42
CA PHE A 134 8.10 -26.32 23.47
C PHE A 134 6.60 -26.11 23.24
N LYS A 135 6.06 -25.05 23.85
CA LYS A 135 4.69 -24.63 23.57
C LYS A 135 4.63 -23.96 22.19
N PRO A 136 3.74 -24.38 21.28
CA PRO A 136 3.62 -23.74 19.99
C PRO A 136 3.07 -22.31 20.08
N VAL A 137 3.47 -21.45 19.15
CA VAL A 137 2.94 -20.10 18.95
C VAL A 137 1.56 -20.13 18.30
N LYS A 138 0.82 -19.03 18.36
CA LYS A 138 -0.39 -18.84 17.58
C LYS A 138 -0.01 -18.25 16.22
N TYR A 139 -0.63 -18.74 15.16
CA TYR A 139 -0.38 -18.27 13.80
C TYR A 139 -1.50 -17.40 13.28
N ALA A 140 -1.13 -16.37 12.49
CA ALA A 140 -2.02 -15.52 11.73
C ALA A 140 -1.45 -15.36 10.31
N HIS A 141 -2.02 -16.09 9.34
CA HIS A 141 -1.54 -16.06 7.97
C HIS A 141 -2.32 -15.04 7.14
N ILE A 142 -1.61 -13.98 6.73
CA ILE A 142 -2.17 -12.84 5.99
C ILE A 142 -2.15 -13.17 4.50
N ALA A 143 -3.28 -12.97 3.84
CA ALA A 143 -3.37 -13.10 2.40
C ALA A 143 -2.56 -11.98 1.70
N PRO A 144 -1.92 -12.23 0.56
CA PRO A 144 -1.15 -11.24 -0.16
C PRO A 144 -2.04 -10.13 -0.74
N ILE A 145 -1.45 -8.95 -0.90
CA ILE A 145 -2.07 -7.91 -1.74
C ILE A 145 -1.92 -8.34 -3.19
N MET A 146 -3.03 -8.27 -3.94
CA MET A 146 -3.14 -8.68 -5.32
C MET A 146 -3.20 -7.46 -6.24
N LYS A 147 -2.79 -7.64 -7.48
CA LYS A 147 -2.94 -6.66 -8.57
C LYS A 147 -3.66 -7.32 -9.73
N GLU A 148 -4.52 -6.57 -10.40
CA GLU A 148 -5.15 -7.02 -11.63
C GLU A 148 -4.18 -6.87 -12.81
N GLU A 149 -4.06 -7.91 -13.63
CA GLU A 149 -3.20 -7.93 -14.82
C GLU A 149 -3.82 -8.85 -15.88
N ASN A 150 -4.08 -8.33 -17.07
CA ASN A 150 -4.63 -9.10 -18.21
C ASN A 150 -5.92 -9.88 -17.90
N GLY A 151 -6.82 -9.30 -17.09
CA GLY A 151 -8.09 -9.95 -16.68
C GLY A 151 -7.95 -11.02 -15.62
N GLY A 152 -6.75 -11.21 -15.06
CA GLY A 152 -6.46 -12.09 -13.94
C GLY A 152 -5.93 -11.34 -12.71
N LYS A 153 -5.81 -12.06 -11.59
CA LYS A 153 -5.24 -11.51 -10.36
C LYS A 153 -3.92 -12.18 -10.06
N ARG A 154 -2.88 -11.40 -9.80
CA ARG A 154 -1.58 -11.89 -9.33
C ARG A 154 -1.15 -11.21 -8.04
N LYS A 155 -0.26 -11.84 -7.30
CA LYS A 155 0.38 -11.24 -6.11
C LYS A 155 1.19 -10.01 -6.53
N LEU A 156 1.04 -8.91 -5.77
CA LEU A 156 1.87 -7.72 -5.90
C LEU A 156 3.35 -8.09 -5.65
N SER A 157 4.25 -7.61 -6.49
CA SER A 157 5.64 -8.07 -6.52
C SER A 157 6.63 -6.92 -6.59
N LYS A 158 7.55 -6.81 -5.64
CA LYS A 158 8.62 -5.80 -5.62
C LYS A 158 9.48 -5.73 -6.88
N ARG A 159 9.54 -6.82 -7.67
CA ARG A 159 10.32 -6.86 -8.94
C ARG A 159 9.58 -6.24 -10.12
N LYS A 160 8.26 -6.20 -10.07
CA LYS A 160 7.41 -5.75 -11.18
C LYS A 160 6.62 -4.48 -10.85
N ASP A 161 6.32 -4.25 -9.58
CA ASP A 161 5.39 -3.24 -9.12
C ASP A 161 6.10 -2.31 -8.13
N PRO A 162 6.41 -1.04 -8.52
CA PRO A 162 7.03 -0.07 -7.62
C PRO A 162 6.25 0.10 -6.33
N GLU A 163 4.93 0.09 -6.41
CA GLU A 163 4.00 0.22 -5.28
C GLU A 163 4.04 -0.95 -4.27
N ALA A 164 4.78 -2.00 -4.57
CA ALA A 164 5.08 -3.06 -3.60
C ALA A 164 6.22 -2.70 -2.63
N ALA A 165 6.94 -1.61 -2.90
CA ALA A 165 8.00 -1.09 -2.03
C ALA A 165 7.48 0.08 -1.19
N VAL A 166 7.83 0.10 0.10
CA VAL A 166 7.43 1.20 1.00
C VAL A 166 8.07 2.53 0.56
N SER A 167 9.32 2.49 0.08
CA SER A 167 10.02 3.68 -0.43
C SER A 167 9.30 4.38 -1.58
N TYR A 168 8.55 3.65 -2.39
CA TYR A 168 7.78 4.24 -3.48
C TYR A 168 6.80 5.31 -3.00
N TYR A 169 6.09 5.06 -1.89
CA TYR A 169 5.11 6.01 -1.37
C TYR A 169 5.77 7.28 -0.84
N ASP A 170 6.94 7.14 -0.25
CA ASP A 170 7.75 8.26 0.21
C ASP A 170 8.30 9.07 -1.00
N GLU A 171 8.85 8.41 -2.01
CA GLU A 171 9.37 9.02 -3.24
C GLU A 171 8.29 9.83 -3.99
N VAL A 172 7.08 9.29 -4.14
CA VAL A 172 5.98 10.00 -4.82
C VAL A 172 5.26 11.00 -3.91
N GLY A 173 5.51 10.95 -2.60
CA GLY A 173 5.02 11.91 -1.62
C GLY A 173 3.68 11.59 -0.97
N PHE A 174 3.26 10.32 -0.92
CA PHE A 174 2.09 9.95 -0.13
C PHE A 174 2.39 10.04 1.38
N PRO A 175 1.57 10.73 2.18
CA PRO A 175 1.72 10.72 3.64
C PRO A 175 1.65 9.30 4.21
N ALA A 176 2.52 8.96 5.14
CA ALA A 176 2.51 7.65 5.81
C ALA A 176 1.14 7.34 6.45
N GLU A 177 0.47 8.35 7.00
CA GLU A 177 -0.88 8.21 7.56
C GLU A 177 -1.90 7.77 6.50
N SER A 178 -1.84 8.36 5.30
CA SER A 178 -2.70 8.00 4.17
C SER A 178 -2.50 6.56 3.72
N VAL A 179 -1.23 6.13 3.62
CA VAL A 179 -0.88 4.75 3.24
C VAL A 179 -1.36 3.77 4.30
N ASN A 180 -1.17 4.07 5.59
CA ASN A 180 -1.64 3.24 6.69
C ASN A 180 -3.17 3.13 6.70
N GLU A 181 -3.88 4.22 6.49
CA GLU A 181 -5.34 4.24 6.43
C GLU A 181 -5.86 3.40 5.24
N TYR A 182 -5.21 3.54 4.07
CA TYR A 182 -5.52 2.72 2.91
C TYR A 182 -5.26 1.22 3.15
N ILE A 183 -4.12 0.87 3.73
CA ILE A 183 -3.81 -0.53 4.07
C ILE A 183 -4.86 -1.10 5.03
N LEU A 184 -5.33 -0.35 6.02
CA LEU A 184 -6.40 -0.79 6.92
C LEU A 184 -7.71 -1.06 6.18
N THR A 185 -8.03 -0.31 5.12
CA THR A 185 -9.21 -0.61 4.29
C THR A 185 -9.09 -1.95 3.56
N LEU A 186 -7.88 -2.36 3.19
CA LEU A 186 -7.63 -3.64 2.54
C LEU A 186 -7.61 -4.81 3.53
N LEU A 187 -7.10 -4.58 4.73
CA LEU A 187 -6.85 -5.64 5.71
C LEU A 187 -8.07 -5.94 6.59
N ASN A 188 -8.87 -4.95 6.95
CA ASN A 188 -9.89 -5.11 7.99
C ASN A 188 -11.27 -4.63 7.52
N SER A 189 -12.18 -5.58 7.33
CA SER A 189 -13.48 -5.36 6.68
C SER A 189 -14.40 -4.35 7.38
N ASN A 190 -14.15 -4.00 8.64
CA ASN A 190 -14.93 -3.02 9.40
C ASN A 190 -14.26 -1.64 9.51
N PHE A 191 -13.10 -1.45 8.87
CA PHE A 191 -12.36 -0.19 8.98
C PHE A 191 -13.10 0.98 8.34
N GLU A 192 -13.63 0.82 7.13
CA GLU A 192 -14.34 1.91 6.43
C GLU A 192 -15.59 2.38 7.19
N ASP A 193 -16.35 1.45 7.77
CA ASP A 193 -17.52 1.79 8.58
C ASP A 193 -17.13 2.53 9.85
N TRP A 194 -16.08 2.06 10.52
CA TRP A 194 -15.53 2.74 11.69
C TRP A 194 -15.06 4.16 11.32
N ARG A 195 -14.32 4.32 10.22
CA ARG A 195 -13.79 5.62 9.78
C ARG A 195 -14.91 6.58 9.41
N ARG A 196 -16.00 6.12 8.78
CA ARG A 196 -17.18 6.94 8.52
C ARG A 196 -17.85 7.48 9.80
N ALA A 197 -17.93 6.64 10.82
CA ALA A 197 -18.49 7.01 12.11
C ALA A 197 -17.53 7.87 12.96
N ASN A 198 -16.22 7.76 12.75
CA ASN A 198 -15.16 8.37 13.55
C ASN A 198 -14.19 9.18 12.67
N GLN A 199 -14.72 10.16 11.92
CA GLN A 199 -13.99 10.86 10.87
C GLN A 199 -12.69 11.54 11.31
N ASN A 200 -12.62 12.01 12.56
CA ASN A 200 -11.50 12.76 13.10
C ASN A 200 -10.71 11.98 14.18
N ALA A 201 -11.07 10.73 14.45
CA ALA A 201 -10.35 9.92 15.43
C ALA A 201 -8.98 9.49 14.87
N PRO A 202 -7.93 9.44 15.69
CA PRO A 202 -6.64 8.91 15.28
C PRO A 202 -6.75 7.42 14.94
N LEU A 203 -5.88 6.93 14.05
CA LEU A 203 -5.87 5.52 13.64
C LEU A 203 -5.64 4.55 14.81
N SER A 204 -4.93 4.99 15.86
CA SER A 204 -4.70 4.22 17.08
C SER A 204 -5.98 3.80 17.81
N ASP A 205 -7.08 4.54 17.61
CA ASP A 205 -8.36 4.27 18.26
C ASP A 205 -9.19 3.21 17.52
N PHE A 206 -8.72 2.78 16.34
CA PHE A 206 -9.40 1.73 15.60
C PHE A 206 -9.28 0.39 16.34
N PRO A 207 -10.39 -0.29 16.67
CA PRO A 207 -10.38 -1.58 17.35
C PRO A 207 -9.98 -2.70 16.39
N PHE A 208 -8.70 -2.76 16.04
CA PHE A 208 -8.15 -3.74 15.12
C PHE A 208 -8.42 -5.17 15.60
N ASN A 209 -8.90 -6.04 14.71
CA ASN A 209 -9.21 -7.40 15.03
C ASN A 209 -8.79 -8.36 13.91
N LEU A 210 -7.91 -9.31 14.22
CA LEU A 210 -7.43 -10.32 13.28
C LEU A 210 -8.56 -11.15 12.65
N LYS A 211 -9.65 -11.41 13.39
CA LYS A 211 -10.81 -12.14 12.88
C LYS A 211 -11.61 -11.37 11.81
N LYS A 212 -11.39 -10.07 11.69
CA LYS A 212 -11.99 -9.20 10.67
C LYS A 212 -11.08 -8.98 9.47
N MET A 213 -9.88 -9.58 9.49
CA MET A 213 -9.00 -9.55 8.33
C MET A 213 -9.52 -10.41 7.20
N SER A 214 -9.23 -9.98 5.96
CA SER A 214 -9.60 -10.74 4.77
C SER A 214 -8.85 -12.07 4.70
N ALA A 215 -9.57 -13.17 4.54
CA ALA A 215 -8.97 -14.50 4.32
C ALA A 215 -8.48 -14.69 2.88
N SER A 216 -8.93 -13.87 1.94
CA SER A 216 -8.50 -13.84 0.54
C SER A 216 -7.74 -12.55 0.25
N GLY A 217 -6.88 -12.54 -0.76
CA GLY A 217 -6.10 -11.35 -1.12
C GLY A 217 -6.99 -10.18 -1.55
N ALA A 218 -6.69 -8.99 -1.04
CA ALA A 218 -7.32 -7.74 -1.43
C ALA A 218 -6.63 -7.17 -2.69
N LEU A 219 -7.42 -6.55 -3.59
CA LEU A 219 -6.86 -5.86 -4.76
C LEU A 219 -6.30 -4.50 -4.36
N PHE A 220 -5.08 -4.23 -4.82
CA PHE A 220 -4.50 -2.90 -4.76
C PHE A 220 -5.19 -1.98 -5.77
N ASP A 221 -5.64 -0.83 -5.31
CA ASP A 221 -6.35 0.17 -6.11
C ASP A 221 -5.76 1.57 -5.86
N PHE A 222 -5.11 2.12 -6.88
CA PHE A 222 -4.53 3.46 -6.83
C PHE A 222 -5.57 4.57 -6.70
N VAL A 223 -6.73 4.41 -7.33
CA VAL A 223 -7.81 5.41 -7.24
C VAL A 223 -8.29 5.50 -5.80
N LYS A 224 -8.49 4.35 -5.17
CA LYS A 224 -8.88 4.29 -3.76
C LYS A 224 -7.81 4.88 -2.82
N LEU A 225 -6.53 4.58 -3.05
CA LEU A 225 -5.43 5.19 -2.28
C LEU A 225 -5.43 6.72 -2.42
N THR A 226 -5.58 7.22 -3.64
CA THR A 226 -5.65 8.65 -3.94
C THR A 226 -6.83 9.30 -3.20
N ASP A 227 -8.00 8.70 -3.23
CA ASP A 227 -9.20 9.21 -2.53
C ASP A 227 -9.02 9.22 -1.00
N VAL A 228 -8.47 8.14 -0.44
CA VAL A 228 -8.15 8.09 0.99
C VAL A 228 -7.17 9.19 1.35
N SER A 229 -6.12 9.38 0.57
CA SER A 229 -5.09 10.38 0.83
C SER A 229 -5.62 11.81 0.74
N LYS A 230 -6.44 12.12 -0.28
CA LYS A 230 -7.16 13.40 -0.36
C LYS A 230 -8.01 13.68 0.88
N ASN A 231 -8.68 12.66 1.40
CA ASN A 231 -9.48 12.77 2.61
C ASN A 231 -8.62 13.04 3.86
N VAL A 232 -7.46 12.40 3.97
CA VAL A 232 -6.52 12.59 5.07
C VAL A 232 -5.93 14.00 5.02
N ILE A 233 -5.36 14.40 3.86
CA ILE A 233 -4.69 15.71 3.70
C ILE A 233 -5.68 16.87 3.85
N SER A 234 -6.92 16.72 3.36
CA SER A 234 -7.93 17.78 3.46
C SER A 234 -8.31 18.17 4.90
N LYS A 235 -8.06 17.28 5.86
CA LYS A 235 -8.32 17.53 7.28
C LYS A 235 -7.13 18.14 8.02
N MET A 236 -5.96 18.16 7.41
CA MET A 236 -4.76 18.74 8.02
C MET A 236 -4.85 20.27 7.97
N PRO A 237 -4.46 21.00 9.02
CA PRO A 237 -4.26 22.45 8.94
C PRO A 237 -3.22 22.81 7.87
N ALA A 238 -3.36 23.99 7.25
CA ALA A 238 -2.45 24.45 6.19
C ALA A 238 -0.97 24.42 6.64
N GLN A 239 -0.69 24.87 7.85
CA GLN A 239 0.66 24.82 8.44
C GLN A 239 1.23 23.39 8.44
N LYS A 240 0.42 22.38 8.77
CA LYS A 240 0.85 20.98 8.78
C LYS A 240 1.11 20.45 7.37
N VAL A 241 0.28 20.84 6.40
CA VAL A 241 0.50 20.50 4.98
C VAL A 241 1.79 21.11 4.48
N PHE A 242 2.05 22.39 4.80
CA PHE A 242 3.31 23.08 4.51
C PHE A 242 4.51 22.31 5.10
N GLU A 243 4.53 22.07 6.40
CA GLU A 243 5.65 21.40 7.09
C GLU A 243 6.00 20.05 6.45
N LEU A 244 4.97 19.22 6.17
CA LEU A 244 5.18 17.87 5.62
C LEU A 244 5.59 17.92 4.15
N SER A 245 4.97 18.78 3.35
CA SER A 245 5.32 18.93 1.93
C SER A 245 6.70 19.58 1.75
N TYR A 246 7.08 20.52 2.60
CA TYR A 246 8.42 21.11 2.60
C TYR A 246 9.49 20.08 3.02
N ALA A 247 9.24 19.30 4.07
CA ALA A 247 10.14 18.24 4.47
C ALA A 247 10.38 17.21 3.34
N TRP A 248 9.33 16.85 2.62
CA TRP A 248 9.41 15.99 1.45
C TRP A 248 10.16 16.69 0.30
N ALA A 249 9.83 17.95 0.00
CA ALA A 249 10.41 18.71 -1.11
C ALA A 249 11.93 18.85 -1.01
N LYS A 250 12.47 18.99 0.20
CA LYS A 250 13.93 19.04 0.41
C LYS A 250 14.67 17.80 -0.10
N GLY A 251 14.03 16.65 -0.12
CA GLY A 251 14.63 15.42 -0.64
C GLY A 251 14.30 15.11 -2.10
N TYR A 252 13.10 15.50 -2.55
CA TYR A 252 12.54 15.01 -3.81
C TYR A 252 12.17 16.09 -4.82
N ASN A 253 12.01 17.35 -4.39
CA ASN A 253 11.66 18.47 -5.26
C ASN A 253 12.31 19.79 -4.81
N PRO A 254 13.60 20.02 -5.14
CA PRO A 254 14.31 21.22 -4.71
C PRO A 254 13.70 22.55 -5.19
N GLN A 255 12.98 22.54 -6.33
CA GLN A 255 12.29 23.74 -6.82
C GLN A 255 11.15 24.13 -5.88
N LEU A 256 10.31 23.18 -5.49
CA LEU A 256 9.25 23.43 -4.51
C LEU A 256 9.82 23.85 -3.15
N ALA A 257 10.90 23.23 -2.71
CA ALA A 257 11.56 23.62 -1.47
C ALA A 257 12.03 25.10 -1.53
N SER A 258 12.62 25.52 -2.65
CA SER A 258 13.06 26.90 -2.86
C SER A 258 11.90 27.89 -2.87
N LEU A 259 10.74 27.55 -3.45
CA LEU A 259 9.54 28.41 -3.38
C LEU A 259 9.06 28.60 -1.94
N PHE A 260 9.06 27.54 -1.16
CA PHE A 260 8.69 27.59 0.25
C PHE A 260 9.64 28.47 1.09
N GLU A 261 10.94 28.46 0.76
CA GLU A 261 11.97 29.25 1.45
C GLU A 261 11.91 30.73 1.10
N GLN A 262 11.33 31.10 -0.04
CA GLN A 262 11.16 32.51 -0.43
C GLN A 262 10.15 33.26 0.48
N ASP A 263 9.00 32.62 0.75
CA ASP A 263 7.95 33.18 1.59
C ASP A 263 7.08 32.05 2.16
N GLU A 264 7.41 31.60 3.39
CA GLU A 264 6.68 30.58 4.11
C GLU A 264 5.21 30.96 4.33
N GLN A 265 4.97 32.23 4.75
CA GLN A 265 3.62 32.69 5.07
C GLN A 265 2.73 32.68 3.82
N LYS A 266 3.23 33.14 2.70
CA LYS A 266 2.53 33.10 1.40
C LYS A 266 2.17 31.66 1.04
N ALA A 267 3.10 30.72 1.19
CA ALA A 267 2.85 29.30 0.89
C ALA A 267 1.75 28.72 1.79
N VAL A 268 1.78 29.00 3.09
CA VAL A 268 0.75 28.59 4.04
C VAL A 268 -0.61 29.19 3.71
N ASP A 269 -0.66 30.47 3.37
CA ASP A 269 -1.91 31.17 3.00
C ASP A 269 -2.54 30.58 1.74
N ILE A 270 -1.74 30.26 0.72
CA ILE A 270 -2.22 29.57 -0.49
C ILE A 270 -2.74 28.17 -0.15
N LEU A 271 -2.01 27.41 0.67
CA LEU A 271 -2.44 26.09 1.11
C LEU A 271 -3.70 26.11 1.98
N ASN A 272 -4.02 27.28 2.57
CA ASN A 272 -5.24 27.46 3.39
C ASN A 272 -6.49 27.80 2.57
N ILE A 273 -6.36 28.12 1.28
CA ILE A 273 -7.50 28.45 0.43
C ILE A 273 -8.53 27.30 0.43
N ASP A 274 -9.79 27.63 0.80
CA ASP A 274 -10.91 26.67 0.91
C ASP A 274 -10.63 25.43 1.80
N ARG A 275 -9.65 25.51 2.71
CA ARG A 275 -9.34 24.41 3.65
C ARG A 275 -10.17 24.46 4.92
N GLU A 276 -10.45 25.67 5.40
CA GLU A 276 -11.32 25.89 6.55
C GLU A 276 -12.78 25.90 6.11
N GLY A 277 -13.58 24.95 6.60
CA GLY A 277 -15.00 24.93 6.28
C GLY A 277 -15.61 23.54 6.34
N LYS A 278 -16.92 23.48 6.07
CA LYS A 278 -17.68 22.20 6.10
C LYS A 278 -17.28 21.22 4.98
N LYS A 279 -16.69 21.72 3.92
CA LYS A 279 -16.26 20.92 2.74
C LYS A 279 -14.89 21.40 2.29
N PRO A 280 -13.82 20.99 3.00
CA PRO A 280 -12.47 21.37 2.61
C PRO A 280 -12.12 20.82 1.21
N ARG A 281 -11.28 21.57 0.48
CA ARG A 281 -10.77 21.13 -0.83
C ARG A 281 -9.99 19.83 -0.71
N LYS A 282 -10.09 19.00 -1.77
CA LYS A 282 -9.46 17.67 -1.87
C LYS A 282 -8.59 17.55 -3.13
N ASP A 283 -7.81 18.57 -3.42
CA ASP A 283 -7.01 18.62 -4.65
C ASP A 283 -5.65 17.92 -4.47
N ILE A 284 -5.10 17.93 -3.26
CA ILE A 284 -3.79 17.36 -2.93
C ILE A 284 -3.99 15.92 -2.43
N ALA A 285 -3.41 14.95 -3.13
CA ALA A 285 -3.36 13.55 -2.71
C ALA A 285 -1.97 13.13 -2.22
N LYS A 286 -0.93 13.80 -2.69
CA LYS A 286 0.47 13.54 -2.36
C LYS A 286 1.26 14.83 -2.44
N TRP A 287 2.41 14.88 -1.79
CA TRP A 287 3.20 16.12 -1.71
C TRP A 287 3.71 16.61 -3.07
N SER A 288 3.89 15.70 -4.04
CA SER A 288 4.23 16.07 -5.41
C SER A 288 3.14 16.90 -6.13
N ASP A 289 1.87 16.78 -5.71
CA ASP A 289 0.76 17.56 -6.29
C ASP A 289 0.83 19.04 -5.87
N VAL A 290 1.56 19.35 -4.80
CA VAL A 290 1.67 20.71 -4.25
C VAL A 290 2.35 21.65 -5.24
N SER A 291 3.32 21.18 -6.03
CA SER A 291 3.96 22.01 -7.07
C SER A 291 2.95 22.54 -8.07
N ASP A 292 2.10 21.68 -8.60
CA ASP A 292 1.08 22.07 -9.58
C ASP A 292 0.03 22.99 -8.93
N TYR A 293 -0.32 22.70 -7.67
CA TYR A 293 -1.27 23.50 -6.90
C TYR A 293 -0.80 24.95 -6.65
N LEU A 294 0.51 25.14 -6.51
CA LEU A 294 1.11 26.46 -6.26
C LEU A 294 1.59 27.16 -7.54
N SER A 295 1.76 26.46 -8.65
CA SER A 295 2.49 26.90 -9.83
C SER A 295 2.05 28.28 -10.38
N TYR A 296 0.75 28.55 -10.38
CA TYR A 296 0.20 29.79 -10.91
C TYR A 296 0.28 30.99 -9.94
N MET A 297 0.72 30.76 -8.71
CA MET A 297 0.84 31.81 -7.67
C MET A 297 2.26 32.39 -7.58
N TYR A 298 3.21 31.84 -8.35
CA TYR A 298 4.60 32.28 -8.38
C TYR A 298 5.04 32.54 -9.83
N ASP A 299 5.61 33.75 -10.09
CA ASP A 299 6.03 34.16 -11.44
C ASP A 299 7.06 33.20 -12.04
N GLU A 300 7.91 32.57 -11.20
CA GLU A 300 8.96 31.67 -11.62
C GLU A 300 8.42 30.30 -12.12
N THR A 301 7.23 29.93 -11.69
CA THR A 301 6.62 28.63 -12.05
C THR A 301 5.38 28.77 -12.91
N PHE A 302 4.84 30.00 -13.02
CA PHE A 302 3.65 30.22 -13.83
C PHE A 302 3.97 30.04 -15.32
N THR A 303 3.35 29.07 -15.93
CA THR A 303 3.41 28.85 -17.38
C THR A 303 2.00 29.03 -17.93
N PRO A 304 1.68 30.16 -18.56
CA PRO A 304 0.34 30.41 -19.06
C PRO A 304 -0.03 29.40 -20.16
N CYS A 305 -1.16 28.76 -19.99
CA CYS A 305 -1.78 27.91 -20.98
C CYS A 305 -3.24 28.35 -21.12
N PHE A 306 -3.58 29.01 -22.23
CA PHE A 306 -4.90 29.61 -22.42
C PHE A 306 -5.84 28.66 -23.17
N ASP A 307 -5.90 27.41 -22.75
CA ASP A 307 -6.79 26.41 -23.31
C ASP A 307 -8.24 26.64 -22.88
N LEU A 308 -9.02 27.22 -23.78
CA LEU A 308 -10.44 27.48 -23.58
C LEU A 308 -11.26 26.23 -23.95
N THR A 309 -12.32 25.97 -23.19
CA THR A 309 -13.22 24.81 -23.40
C THR A 309 -14.68 25.23 -23.48
N GLY A 310 -15.51 24.39 -24.09
CA GLY A 310 -16.95 24.66 -24.22
C GLY A 310 -17.27 25.86 -25.11
N ASN A 311 -18.08 26.78 -24.61
CA ASN A 311 -18.45 28.01 -25.33
C ASN A 311 -17.47 29.17 -25.11
N ALA A 312 -16.40 28.94 -24.35
CA ALA A 312 -15.35 29.94 -24.15
C ALA A 312 -14.46 30.05 -25.39
N THR A 313 -14.95 30.71 -26.43
CA THR A 313 -14.18 30.95 -27.66
C THR A 313 -13.19 32.10 -27.47
N PRO A 314 -12.14 32.19 -28.31
CA PRO A 314 -11.21 33.32 -28.28
C PRO A 314 -11.90 34.69 -28.43
N GLU A 315 -12.90 34.78 -29.28
CA GLU A 315 -13.68 36.00 -29.51
C GLU A 315 -14.49 36.41 -28.27
N LEU A 316 -15.11 35.46 -27.60
CA LEU A 316 -15.81 35.72 -26.34
C LEU A 316 -14.80 36.08 -25.25
N ALA A 317 -13.64 35.41 -25.22
CA ALA A 317 -12.60 35.67 -24.23
C ALA A 317 -12.09 37.12 -24.29
N VAL A 318 -11.84 37.64 -25.48
CA VAL A 318 -11.46 39.06 -25.65
C VAL A 318 -12.52 39.98 -25.08
N LYS A 319 -13.81 39.79 -25.43
CA LYS A 319 -14.93 40.62 -24.93
C LYS A 319 -15.00 40.57 -23.38
N VAL A 320 -14.91 39.39 -22.81
CA VAL A 320 -15.00 39.18 -21.36
C VAL A 320 -13.84 39.82 -20.64
N LEU A 321 -12.60 39.63 -21.11
CA LEU A 321 -11.41 40.16 -20.45
C LEU A 321 -11.29 41.67 -20.55
N GLU A 322 -11.72 42.27 -21.69
CA GLU A 322 -11.80 43.74 -21.84
C GLU A 322 -12.76 44.36 -20.81
N LYS A 323 -13.91 43.72 -20.58
CA LYS A 323 -14.87 44.21 -19.58
C LYS A 323 -14.46 43.87 -18.15
N TYR A 324 -13.80 42.74 -17.93
CA TYR A 324 -13.31 42.35 -16.61
C TYR A 324 -12.26 43.31 -16.05
N LYS A 325 -11.36 43.88 -16.91
CA LYS A 325 -10.38 44.87 -16.48
C LYS A 325 -11.01 46.07 -15.78
N ASP A 326 -12.22 46.46 -16.19
CA ASP A 326 -12.90 47.64 -15.65
C ASP A 326 -13.55 47.37 -14.27
N VAL A 327 -13.76 46.08 -13.94
CA VAL A 327 -14.54 45.67 -12.76
C VAL A 327 -13.75 44.80 -11.77
N VAL A 328 -12.53 44.39 -12.09
CA VAL A 328 -11.71 43.59 -11.21
C VAL A 328 -11.45 44.29 -9.87
N ASN A 329 -11.65 43.59 -8.77
CA ASN A 329 -11.33 44.08 -7.44
C ASN A 329 -10.63 42.94 -6.66
N LEU A 330 -9.41 43.19 -6.21
CA LEU A 330 -8.58 42.19 -5.53
C LEU A 330 -9.05 41.90 -4.08
N ASP A 331 -9.91 42.77 -3.54
CA ASP A 331 -10.50 42.61 -2.20
C ASP A 331 -11.81 41.77 -2.22
N ASP A 332 -12.25 41.31 -3.39
CA ASP A 332 -13.47 40.51 -3.50
C ASP A 332 -13.27 39.13 -2.83
N ASP A 333 -14.21 38.76 -1.95
CA ASP A 333 -14.35 37.38 -1.55
C ASP A 333 -14.98 36.55 -2.69
N LYS A 334 -15.03 35.23 -2.51
CA LYS A 334 -15.55 34.29 -3.51
C LYS A 334 -16.97 34.60 -3.97
N ASP A 335 -17.86 34.98 -3.06
CA ASP A 335 -19.26 35.22 -3.35
C ASP A 335 -19.42 36.55 -4.08
N THR A 336 -18.69 37.58 -3.66
CA THR A 336 -18.65 38.91 -4.31
C THR A 336 -18.06 38.80 -5.71
N TRP A 337 -16.94 38.06 -5.87
CA TRP A 337 -16.36 37.80 -7.18
C TRP A 337 -17.33 37.11 -8.12
N PHE A 338 -18.02 36.06 -7.64
CA PHE A 338 -19.01 35.36 -8.47
C PHE A 338 -20.25 36.21 -8.81
N ALA A 339 -20.69 37.09 -7.91
CA ALA A 339 -21.75 38.04 -8.20
C ALA A 339 -21.29 38.99 -9.34
N ARG A 340 -20.04 39.46 -9.32
CA ARG A 340 -19.45 40.30 -10.37
C ARG A 340 -19.39 39.55 -11.72
N MET A 341 -19.07 38.25 -11.73
CA MET A 341 -19.15 37.43 -12.97
C MET A 341 -20.57 37.39 -13.55
N LYS A 342 -21.60 37.36 -12.71
CA LYS A 342 -23.00 37.42 -13.17
C LYS A 342 -23.38 38.77 -13.74
N GLU A 343 -22.88 39.87 -13.15
CA GLU A 343 -23.08 41.23 -13.64
C GLU A 343 -22.36 41.47 -14.97
N LEU A 344 -21.24 40.80 -15.21
CA LEU A 344 -20.49 40.85 -16.45
C LEU A 344 -21.24 40.20 -17.63
N CYS A 345 -22.01 39.14 -17.37
CA CYS A 345 -22.69 38.36 -18.40
C CYS A 345 -23.46 39.20 -19.42
N PRO A 346 -24.40 40.08 -19.03
CA PRO A 346 -25.18 40.86 -20.00
C PRO A 346 -24.34 41.82 -20.83
N LEU A 347 -23.16 42.22 -20.34
CA LEU A 347 -22.25 43.14 -21.05
C LEU A 347 -21.52 42.50 -22.23
N VAL A 348 -21.52 41.15 -22.28
CA VAL A 348 -20.81 40.35 -23.27
C VAL A 348 -21.74 39.34 -23.98
N ASN A 349 -23.04 39.64 -24.01
CA ASN A 349 -24.08 38.76 -24.59
C ASN A 349 -24.16 37.36 -23.98
N CYS A 350 -23.86 37.21 -22.69
CA CYS A 350 -24.03 35.98 -21.93
C CYS A 350 -25.19 36.09 -20.94
N THR A 351 -25.72 34.96 -20.50
CA THR A 351 -26.73 34.92 -19.42
C THR A 351 -26.13 34.45 -18.08
N PRO A 352 -26.50 35.13 -16.96
CA PRO A 352 -26.14 34.63 -15.64
C PRO A 352 -26.88 33.33 -15.24
N ASN A 353 -27.90 32.94 -16.00
CA ASN A 353 -28.78 31.79 -15.70
C ASN A 353 -28.50 30.61 -16.63
N VAL A 354 -27.87 29.59 -16.12
CA VAL A 354 -27.54 28.36 -16.90
C VAL A 354 -28.78 27.64 -17.43
N LYS A 355 -29.91 27.72 -16.75
CA LYS A 355 -31.18 27.09 -17.21
C LYS A 355 -31.73 27.85 -18.41
N GLU A 356 -31.69 29.16 -18.38
CA GLU A 356 -32.10 30.01 -19.49
C GLU A 356 -31.24 29.76 -20.75
N TYR A 357 -29.89 29.66 -20.58
CA TYR A 357 -29.01 29.27 -21.65
C TYR A 357 -29.40 27.93 -22.28
N LYS A 358 -29.63 26.90 -21.44
CA LYS A 358 -30.04 25.56 -21.92
C LYS A 358 -31.35 25.55 -22.67
N SER A 359 -32.28 26.49 -22.35
CA SER A 359 -33.59 26.59 -23.00
C SER A 359 -33.52 27.34 -24.33
N ASN A 360 -32.57 28.25 -24.51
CA ASN A 360 -32.42 29.06 -25.71
C ASN A 360 -30.95 29.40 -25.97
N PRO A 361 -30.11 28.39 -26.34
CA PRO A 361 -28.68 28.59 -26.52
C PRO A 361 -28.33 29.56 -27.67
N GLU A 362 -29.16 29.69 -28.67
CA GLU A 362 -28.95 30.58 -29.82
C GLU A 362 -29.05 32.08 -29.48
N ALA A 363 -29.65 32.41 -28.33
CA ALA A 363 -29.82 33.80 -27.91
C ALA A 363 -28.60 34.41 -27.23
N PHE A 364 -27.62 33.60 -26.83
CA PHE A 364 -26.48 34.01 -26.03
C PHE A 364 -25.16 33.44 -26.54
N ASP A 365 -24.09 34.17 -26.42
CA ASP A 365 -22.72 33.71 -26.74
C ASP A 365 -22.22 32.67 -25.70
N GLY A 366 -22.84 32.63 -24.51
CA GLY A 366 -22.51 31.71 -23.44
C GLY A 366 -23.28 32.00 -22.15
N HIS A 367 -22.81 31.45 -21.03
CA HIS A 367 -23.40 31.66 -19.71
C HIS A 367 -22.33 31.99 -18.65
N VAL A 368 -22.74 32.26 -17.40
CA VAL A 368 -21.83 32.65 -16.31
C VAL A 368 -20.68 31.64 -16.08
N GLY A 369 -20.87 30.37 -16.37
CA GLY A 369 -19.82 29.36 -16.29
C GLY A 369 -18.71 29.61 -17.32
N ASP A 370 -19.07 29.99 -18.55
CA ASP A 370 -18.11 30.29 -19.62
C ASP A 370 -17.34 31.57 -19.29
N VAL A 371 -18.03 32.62 -18.83
CA VAL A 371 -17.41 33.90 -18.37
C VAL A 371 -16.43 33.62 -17.23
N SER A 372 -16.84 32.84 -16.21
CA SER A 372 -15.97 32.48 -15.09
C SER A 372 -14.77 31.63 -15.52
N THR A 373 -14.96 30.74 -16.50
CA THR A 373 -13.88 29.91 -17.05
C THR A 373 -12.84 30.77 -17.77
N ILE A 374 -13.29 31.70 -18.60
CA ILE A 374 -12.40 32.62 -19.31
C ILE A 374 -11.54 33.43 -18.34
N VAL A 375 -12.16 34.03 -17.33
CA VAL A 375 -11.40 34.82 -16.32
C VAL A 375 -10.43 33.95 -15.55
N ARG A 376 -10.87 32.77 -15.12
CA ARG A 376 -10.02 31.81 -14.39
C ARG A 376 -8.83 31.38 -15.24
N VAL A 377 -9.04 30.95 -16.49
CA VAL A 377 -7.95 30.54 -17.41
C VAL A 377 -6.98 31.70 -17.67
N ALA A 378 -7.47 32.92 -17.79
CA ALA A 378 -6.60 34.09 -17.96
C ALA A 378 -5.73 34.38 -16.74
N LEU A 379 -6.18 34.03 -15.52
CA LEU A 379 -5.47 34.29 -14.27
C LEU A 379 -4.59 33.12 -13.82
N THR A 380 -4.94 31.88 -14.18
CA THR A 380 -4.27 30.71 -13.63
C THR A 380 -3.63 29.79 -14.68
N GLY A 381 -3.83 30.06 -15.97
CA GLY A 381 -3.30 29.27 -17.09
C GLY A 381 -4.22 28.13 -17.52
#